data_5616bea49ec09819136696c18e87df72
#
_entry.id   5616bea49ec09819136696c18e87df72
#
_cell.length_a   1.000
_cell.length_b   1.000
_cell.length_c   1.000
_cell.angle_alpha   90.00
_cell.angle_beta   90.00
_cell.angle_gamma   90.00
#
_symmetry.space_group_name_H-M   'P 1'
#
loop_
_entity.id
_entity.type
_entity.pdbx_description
1 polymer ?
#
loop_
_entity_poly.entity_id
_entity_poly.type
_entity_poly.pdbx_seq_one_letter_code
_entity_poly.pdbx_strand_id
1 'polypeptide(L)'
;MSADRRAGRLGVGTIGAGRVGAVLAAALAGAGHALTGISAVSDASRERAAAMLPNVPVLPIPEVIERSELVLLAVPADELPSLVGGLAAAGAWRPGQLVVHTAARYGVDVLDPARRAGAIPLAIHPAMTFTGTSIDLTRLAGTWFAVTAPAPVLPIAQALAVEMGGEPFVVAEADRGAYADAIDTAVSFSTAIVDQAAGLLEGIGVPRAGSVLAPLVRTSVENALARHDPGPTVDGGATTIDGADDERAPGGSDT
;
A
#
# COMPACT_ATOMS: atom_id res chain seq x y z
N MET A 1 -24.19 31.37 -2.30
CA MET A 1 -24.21 29.93 -2.05
C MET A 1 -22.84 29.55 -1.51
N SER A 2 -22.76 29.41 -0.19
CA SER A 2 -21.51 29.06 0.50
C SER A 2 -21.23 27.58 0.25
N ALA A 3 -20.18 27.26 -0.50
CA ALA A 3 -19.72 25.89 -0.64
C ALA A 3 -19.25 25.44 0.76
N ASP A 4 -19.97 24.49 1.30
CA ASP A 4 -19.62 23.76 2.52
C ASP A 4 -18.26 23.09 2.30
N ARG A 5 -17.17 23.82 2.58
CA ARG A 5 -15.82 23.27 2.63
C ARG A 5 -15.78 22.40 3.86
N ARG A 6 -16.04 21.08 3.68
CA ARG A 6 -15.80 20.09 4.72
C ARG A 6 -14.35 20.24 5.18
N ALA A 7 -14.18 20.73 6.42
CA ALA A 7 -12.87 20.94 7.00
C ALA A 7 -12.06 19.62 6.93
N GLY A 8 -10.84 19.71 6.41
CA GLY A 8 -9.90 18.59 6.39
C GLY A 8 -9.71 17.85 5.04
N ARG A 9 -10.36 18.27 3.95
CA ARG A 9 -10.15 17.65 2.63
C ARG A 9 -9.20 18.48 1.77
N LEU A 10 -8.22 17.79 1.15
CA LEU A 10 -7.14 18.40 0.38
C LEU A 10 -7.46 18.42 -1.12
N GLY A 11 -6.91 19.41 -1.83
CA GLY A 11 -6.73 19.35 -3.27
C GLY A 11 -5.58 18.44 -3.63
N VAL A 12 -5.88 17.29 -4.31
CA VAL A 12 -4.90 16.24 -4.64
C VAL A 12 -4.59 16.27 -6.12
N GLY A 13 -3.31 16.41 -6.46
CA GLY A 13 -2.78 16.22 -7.79
C GLY A 13 -1.95 14.96 -7.88
N THR A 14 -2.02 14.25 -9.00
CA THR A 14 -1.28 13.00 -9.19
C THR A 14 -0.32 13.11 -10.37
N ILE A 15 0.94 12.80 -10.15
CA ILE A 15 1.96 12.69 -11.18
C ILE A 15 2.17 11.21 -11.47
N GLY A 16 1.76 10.79 -12.67
CA GLY A 16 1.79 9.41 -13.13
C GLY A 16 0.42 8.70 -13.04
N ALA A 17 -0.33 8.67 -14.16
CA ALA A 17 -1.57 7.91 -14.31
C ALA A 17 -1.31 6.42 -14.63
N GLY A 18 -0.28 5.85 -14.00
CA GLY A 18 0.03 4.43 -14.05
C GLY A 18 -1.00 3.58 -13.28
N ARG A 19 -0.71 2.26 -13.17
CA ARG A 19 -1.59 1.33 -12.44
C ARG A 19 -1.78 1.74 -10.97
N VAL A 20 -0.74 2.26 -10.33
CA VAL A 20 -0.78 2.72 -8.93
C VAL A 20 -1.46 4.08 -8.81
N GLY A 21 -0.98 5.07 -9.57
CA GLY A 21 -1.41 6.47 -9.40
C GLY A 21 -2.90 6.69 -9.65
N ALA A 22 -3.46 6.09 -10.71
CA ALA A 22 -4.88 6.23 -11.00
C ALA A 22 -5.77 5.59 -9.91
N VAL A 23 -5.36 4.44 -9.37
CA VAL A 23 -6.12 3.74 -8.30
C VAL A 23 -6.05 4.50 -6.98
N LEU A 24 -4.86 4.96 -6.56
CA LEU A 24 -4.71 5.70 -5.30
C LEU A 24 -5.39 7.09 -5.37
N ALA A 25 -5.34 7.75 -6.54
CA ALA A 25 -6.10 8.98 -6.75
C ALA A 25 -7.62 8.73 -6.62
N ALA A 26 -8.13 7.64 -7.21
CA ALA A 26 -9.54 7.26 -7.07
C ALA A 26 -9.91 6.93 -5.62
N ALA A 27 -9.02 6.25 -4.87
CA ALA A 27 -9.23 5.95 -3.46
C ALA A 27 -9.31 7.24 -2.61
N LEU A 28 -8.40 8.20 -2.83
CA LEU A 28 -8.42 9.51 -2.16
C LEU A 28 -9.68 10.32 -2.53
N ALA A 29 -10.14 10.25 -3.79
CA ALA A 29 -11.42 10.85 -4.18
C ALA A 29 -12.60 10.20 -3.47
N GLY A 30 -12.60 8.86 -3.33
CA GLY A 30 -13.59 8.11 -2.55
C GLY A 30 -13.62 8.51 -1.07
N ALA A 31 -12.47 8.84 -0.50
CA ALA A 31 -12.34 9.41 0.85
C ALA A 31 -12.80 10.89 0.93
N GLY A 32 -13.13 11.51 -0.20
CA GLY A 32 -13.69 12.87 -0.28
C GLY A 32 -12.67 13.98 -0.55
N HIS A 33 -11.44 13.65 -0.93
CA HIS A 33 -10.48 14.64 -1.42
C HIS A 33 -10.87 15.16 -2.81
N ALA A 34 -10.51 16.40 -3.11
CA ALA A 34 -10.77 17.00 -4.42
C ALA A 34 -9.60 16.72 -5.37
N LEU A 35 -9.82 15.98 -6.46
CA LEU A 35 -8.77 15.79 -7.44
C LEU A 35 -8.63 17.03 -8.33
N THR A 36 -7.46 17.64 -8.31
CA THR A 36 -7.14 18.91 -9.02
C THR A 36 -6.58 18.67 -10.42
N GLY A 37 -6.00 17.49 -10.65
CA GLY A 37 -5.43 17.09 -11.94
C GLY A 37 -4.59 15.83 -11.83
N ILE A 38 -4.32 15.24 -12.99
CA ILE A 38 -3.43 14.08 -13.11
C ILE A 38 -2.52 14.24 -14.32
N SER A 39 -1.25 13.83 -14.22
CA SER A 39 -0.38 13.78 -15.39
C SER A 39 -0.34 12.39 -16.00
N ALA A 40 -0.40 12.31 -17.33
CA ALA A 40 -0.33 11.07 -18.09
C ALA A 40 0.50 11.28 -19.37
N VAL A 41 1.50 10.44 -19.58
CA VAL A 41 2.42 10.57 -20.72
C VAL A 41 2.05 9.63 -21.86
N SER A 42 1.83 8.33 -21.56
CA SER A 42 1.49 7.32 -22.56
C SER A 42 -0.03 7.26 -22.84
N ASP A 43 -0.42 6.73 -24.00
CA ASP A 43 -1.83 6.52 -24.32
C ASP A 43 -2.51 5.59 -23.32
N ALA A 44 -1.86 4.49 -22.94
CA ALA A 44 -2.35 3.59 -21.90
C ALA A 44 -2.57 4.28 -20.54
N SER A 45 -1.74 5.27 -20.19
CA SER A 45 -1.95 6.06 -18.97
C SER A 45 -3.11 7.05 -19.11
N ARG A 46 -3.31 7.65 -20.28
CA ARG A 46 -4.46 8.53 -20.57
C ARG A 46 -5.78 7.77 -20.56
N GLU A 47 -5.81 6.58 -21.19
CA GLU A 47 -6.98 5.69 -21.17
C GLU A 47 -7.35 5.29 -19.74
N ARG A 48 -6.36 4.95 -18.93
CA ARG A 48 -6.58 4.60 -17.52
C ARG A 48 -7.08 5.79 -16.71
N ALA A 49 -6.50 6.98 -16.90
CA ALA A 49 -7.02 8.19 -16.29
C ALA A 49 -8.48 8.46 -16.67
N ALA A 50 -8.83 8.34 -17.94
CA ALA A 50 -10.19 8.52 -18.40
C ALA A 50 -11.17 7.48 -17.81
N ALA A 51 -10.75 6.22 -17.69
CA ALA A 51 -11.56 5.14 -17.13
C ALA A 51 -11.75 5.24 -15.61
N MET A 52 -10.69 5.56 -14.87
CA MET A 52 -10.70 5.58 -13.40
C MET A 52 -11.13 6.93 -12.82
N LEU A 53 -10.88 8.02 -13.53
CA LEU A 53 -11.01 9.40 -13.07
C LEU A 53 -11.65 10.28 -14.17
N PRO A 54 -12.89 9.97 -14.63
CA PRO A 54 -13.48 10.56 -15.84
C PRO A 54 -13.65 12.09 -15.78
N ASN A 55 -13.67 12.68 -14.59
CA ASN A 55 -13.88 14.12 -14.41
C ASN A 55 -12.60 14.86 -13.97
N VAL A 56 -11.46 14.19 -13.99
CA VAL A 56 -10.18 14.79 -13.57
C VAL A 56 -9.39 15.23 -14.81
N PRO A 57 -8.99 16.49 -14.90
CA PRO A 57 -8.24 16.95 -16.07
C PRO A 57 -6.84 16.34 -16.12
N VAL A 58 -6.45 15.90 -17.31
CA VAL A 58 -5.05 15.54 -17.59
C VAL A 58 -4.27 16.81 -17.90
N LEU A 59 -3.28 17.10 -17.07
CA LEU A 59 -2.54 18.37 -17.08
C LEU A 59 -1.02 18.14 -17.18
N PRO A 60 -0.25 19.13 -17.66
CA PRO A 60 1.19 19.15 -17.49
C PRO A 60 1.59 19.11 -16.01
N ILE A 61 2.72 18.48 -15.71
CA ILE A 61 3.19 18.31 -14.31
C ILE A 61 3.25 19.62 -13.53
N PRO A 62 3.79 20.73 -14.04
CA PRO A 62 3.82 22.00 -13.31
C PRO A 62 2.43 22.49 -12.89
N GLU A 63 1.42 22.35 -13.77
CA GLU A 63 0.05 22.74 -13.45
C GLU A 63 -0.59 21.82 -12.40
N VAL A 64 -0.28 20.51 -12.42
CA VAL A 64 -0.73 19.58 -11.38
C VAL A 64 -0.21 20.03 -10.02
N ILE A 65 1.09 20.36 -9.93
CA ILE A 65 1.72 20.82 -8.68
C ILE A 65 1.11 22.13 -8.22
N GLU A 66 0.97 23.11 -9.12
CA GLU A 66 0.47 24.44 -8.80
C GLU A 66 -0.92 24.42 -8.16
N ARG A 67 -1.79 23.52 -8.63
CA ARG A 67 -3.20 23.43 -8.21
C ARG A 67 -3.43 22.58 -6.97
N SER A 68 -2.39 21.93 -6.42
CA SER A 68 -2.53 20.88 -5.42
C SER A 68 -1.96 21.26 -4.07
N GLU A 69 -2.65 20.86 -3.01
CA GLU A 69 -2.17 20.90 -1.62
C GLU A 69 -1.39 19.62 -1.29
N LEU A 70 -1.78 18.49 -1.91
CA LEU A 70 -1.09 17.23 -1.87
C LEU A 70 -0.73 16.77 -3.28
N VAL A 71 0.54 16.46 -3.52
CA VAL A 71 1.03 15.90 -4.78
C VAL A 71 1.43 14.43 -4.56
N LEU A 72 0.72 13.53 -5.24
CA LEU A 72 1.02 12.10 -5.26
C LEU A 72 1.94 11.77 -6.44
N LEU A 73 3.16 11.30 -6.15
CA LEU A 73 4.16 10.86 -7.13
C LEU A 73 4.06 9.33 -7.28
N ALA A 74 3.44 8.88 -8.36
CA ALA A 74 3.28 7.46 -8.70
C ALA A 74 4.00 7.13 -10.02
N VAL A 75 5.27 7.44 -10.05
CA VAL A 75 6.20 7.17 -11.17
C VAL A 75 7.09 5.98 -10.85
N PRO A 76 7.77 5.37 -11.86
CA PRO A 76 8.78 4.34 -11.63
C PRO A 76 9.84 4.81 -10.61
N ALA A 77 10.31 3.87 -9.78
CA ALA A 77 11.22 4.20 -8.68
C ALA A 77 12.55 4.79 -9.15
N ASP A 78 13.05 4.35 -10.28
CA ASP A 78 14.27 4.83 -10.92
C ASP A 78 14.14 6.24 -11.51
N GLU A 79 12.94 6.66 -11.89
CA GLU A 79 12.65 8.01 -12.39
C GLU A 79 12.43 9.03 -11.27
N LEU A 80 12.05 8.58 -10.07
CA LEU A 80 11.64 9.45 -8.97
C LEU A 80 12.71 10.47 -8.56
N PRO A 81 13.99 10.12 -8.37
CA PRO A 81 15.02 11.08 -7.96
C PRO A 81 15.23 12.20 -9.00
N SER A 82 15.27 11.84 -10.29
CA SER A 82 15.47 12.81 -11.37
C SER A 82 14.28 13.74 -11.54
N LEU A 83 13.06 13.21 -11.39
CA LEU A 83 11.82 13.99 -11.42
C LEU A 83 11.79 15.02 -10.29
N VAL A 84 12.02 14.59 -9.04
CA VAL A 84 11.99 15.48 -7.87
C VAL A 84 13.06 16.56 -7.95
N GLY A 85 14.28 16.20 -8.38
CA GLY A 85 15.37 17.13 -8.57
C GLY A 85 15.10 18.14 -9.69
N GLY A 86 14.60 17.70 -10.84
CA GLY A 86 14.24 18.55 -11.97
C GLY A 86 13.13 19.55 -11.61
N LEU A 87 12.11 19.11 -10.89
CA LEU A 87 11.04 19.97 -10.43
C LEU A 87 11.51 21.01 -9.38
N ALA A 88 12.45 20.62 -8.51
CA ALA A 88 13.07 21.55 -7.57
C ALA A 88 13.92 22.61 -8.29
N ALA A 89 14.70 22.21 -9.29
CA ALA A 89 15.49 23.14 -10.10
C ALA A 89 14.62 24.11 -10.89
N ALA A 90 13.41 23.69 -11.28
CA ALA A 90 12.41 24.55 -11.92
C ALA A 90 11.60 25.42 -10.93
N GLY A 91 11.84 25.28 -9.61
CA GLY A 91 11.09 26.04 -8.59
C GLY A 91 9.62 25.64 -8.49
N ALA A 92 9.25 24.40 -8.83
CA ALA A 92 7.86 23.98 -8.89
C ALA A 92 7.25 23.69 -7.49
N TRP A 93 8.06 23.33 -6.49
CA TRP A 93 7.59 22.95 -5.17
C TRP A 93 7.16 24.17 -4.35
N ARG A 94 6.13 23.98 -3.52
CA ARG A 94 5.54 25.07 -2.72
C ARG A 94 5.69 24.78 -1.22
N PRO A 95 5.98 25.82 -0.40
CA PRO A 95 6.02 25.65 1.05
C PRO A 95 4.69 25.14 1.61
N GLY A 96 4.76 24.16 2.54
CA GLY A 96 3.59 23.55 3.18
C GLY A 96 2.85 22.52 2.33
N GLN A 97 3.24 22.32 1.05
CA GLN A 97 2.66 21.32 0.18
C GLN A 97 3.06 19.92 0.63
N LEU A 98 2.10 19.00 0.77
CA LEU A 98 2.37 17.59 1.02
C LEU A 98 2.85 16.93 -0.28
N VAL A 99 3.99 16.26 -0.22
CA VAL A 99 4.53 15.52 -1.36
C VAL A 99 4.68 14.07 -0.95
N VAL A 100 3.88 13.21 -1.56
CA VAL A 100 3.82 11.77 -1.28
C VAL A 100 4.39 11.00 -2.46
N HIS A 101 5.28 10.02 -2.23
CA HIS A 101 5.64 9.04 -3.24
C HIS A 101 5.27 7.62 -2.82
N THR A 102 5.17 6.73 -3.81
CA THR A 102 4.74 5.34 -3.62
C THR A 102 5.85 4.31 -3.89
N ALA A 103 7.09 4.73 -4.03
CA ALA A 103 8.21 3.81 -4.28
C ALA A 103 8.61 3.06 -2.99
N ALA A 104 8.68 1.73 -3.05
CA ALA A 104 9.01 0.88 -1.90
C ALA A 104 10.40 1.17 -1.32
N ARG A 105 11.38 1.31 -2.22
CA ARG A 105 12.82 1.40 -1.90
C ARG A 105 13.24 2.70 -1.24
N TYR A 106 12.48 3.77 -1.45
CA TYR A 106 12.82 5.09 -0.93
C TYR A 106 11.98 5.44 0.29
N GLY A 107 12.61 6.09 1.27
CA GLY A 107 11.93 6.84 2.31
C GLY A 107 11.75 8.30 1.91
N VAL A 108 11.79 9.21 2.85
CA VAL A 108 11.57 10.64 2.58
C VAL A 108 12.81 11.37 2.04
N ASP A 109 14.01 10.80 2.16
CA ASP A 109 15.24 11.46 1.74
C ASP A 109 15.30 11.72 0.22
N VAL A 110 14.65 10.89 -0.59
CA VAL A 110 14.53 11.13 -2.04
C VAL A 110 13.77 12.42 -2.35
N LEU A 111 12.94 12.89 -1.44
CA LEU A 111 12.19 14.15 -1.53
C LEU A 111 12.94 15.36 -0.95
N ASP A 112 14.19 15.22 -0.55
CA ASP A 112 15.01 16.32 0.00
C ASP A 112 15.04 17.59 -0.87
N PRO A 113 15.10 17.52 -2.21
CA PRO A 113 15.01 18.70 -3.04
C PRO A 113 13.68 19.46 -2.86
N ALA A 114 12.56 18.75 -2.71
CA ALA A 114 11.25 19.35 -2.44
C ALA A 114 11.17 19.88 -0.99
N ARG A 115 11.71 19.15 -0.04
CA ARG A 115 11.78 19.54 1.39
C ARG A 115 12.55 20.84 1.58
N ARG A 116 13.66 21.05 0.85
CA ARG A 116 14.43 22.30 0.88
C ARG A 116 13.65 23.50 0.35
N ALA A 117 12.67 23.25 -0.53
CA ALA A 117 11.73 24.28 -0.98
C ALA A 117 10.54 24.49 -0.01
N GLY A 118 10.53 23.81 1.14
CA GLY A 118 9.51 23.93 2.18
C GLY A 118 8.34 22.96 2.04
N ALA A 119 8.38 22.00 1.11
CA ALA A 119 7.38 20.95 1.02
C ALA A 119 7.52 19.93 2.18
N ILE A 120 6.45 19.22 2.49
CA ILE A 120 6.37 18.23 3.55
C ILE A 120 6.47 16.84 2.90
N PRO A 121 7.58 16.11 3.09
CA PRO A 121 7.81 14.84 2.43
C PRO A 121 7.13 13.67 3.15
N LEU A 122 6.49 12.78 2.40
CA LEU A 122 5.86 11.56 2.88
C LEU A 122 6.18 10.41 1.92
N ALA A 123 6.49 9.23 2.43
CA ALA A 123 6.65 7.99 1.67
C ALA A 123 5.56 7.01 2.11
N ILE A 124 4.68 6.62 1.19
CA ILE A 124 3.53 5.74 1.48
C ILE A 124 3.46 4.68 0.37
N HIS A 125 3.90 3.46 0.66
CA HIS A 125 3.91 2.36 -0.31
C HIS A 125 2.86 1.31 0.03
N PRO A 126 1.84 1.10 -0.83
CA PRO A 126 0.90 0.00 -0.67
C PRO A 126 1.56 -1.35 -1.03
N ALA A 127 1.54 -2.31 -0.09
CA ALA A 127 2.14 -3.63 -0.27
C ALA A 127 1.22 -4.55 -1.08
N MET A 128 0.92 -4.18 -2.34
CA MET A 128 0.11 -4.99 -3.24
C MET A 128 0.54 -4.82 -4.71
N THR A 129 0.17 -5.78 -5.54
CA THR A 129 0.33 -5.69 -6.99
C THR A 129 -0.93 -5.10 -7.62
N PHE A 130 -0.75 -4.02 -8.38
CA PHE A 130 -1.85 -3.29 -9.02
C PHE A 130 -2.11 -3.77 -10.46
N THR A 131 -3.38 -3.95 -10.78
CA THR A 131 -3.85 -4.16 -12.16
C THR A 131 -4.11 -2.84 -12.89
N GLY A 132 -4.38 -1.77 -12.14
CA GLY A 132 -4.74 -0.45 -12.64
C GLY A 132 -6.22 -0.33 -13.03
N THR A 133 -7.08 -1.15 -12.44
CA THR A 133 -8.52 -1.17 -12.67
C THR A 133 -9.29 -0.97 -11.35
N SER A 134 -10.61 -0.78 -11.45
CA SER A 134 -11.47 -0.55 -10.28
C SER A 134 -11.49 -1.71 -9.28
N ILE A 135 -11.11 -2.93 -9.69
CA ILE A 135 -11.01 -4.06 -8.76
C ILE A 135 -9.94 -3.82 -7.69
N ASP A 136 -8.91 -3.02 -8.00
CA ASP A 136 -7.87 -2.70 -7.03
C ASP A 136 -8.38 -1.84 -5.88
N LEU A 137 -9.45 -1.04 -6.09
CA LEU A 137 -10.09 -0.27 -5.02
C LEU A 137 -10.67 -1.19 -3.92
N THR A 138 -11.24 -2.31 -4.31
CA THR A 138 -11.71 -3.32 -3.35
C THR A 138 -10.55 -4.02 -2.65
N ARG A 139 -9.44 -4.24 -3.37
CA ARG A 139 -8.24 -4.90 -2.83
C ARG A 139 -7.42 -4.03 -1.90
N LEU A 140 -7.58 -2.69 -1.97
CA LEU A 140 -6.95 -1.77 -1.02
C LEU A 140 -7.46 -1.99 0.41
N ALA A 141 -8.72 -2.43 0.57
CA ALA A 141 -9.27 -2.74 1.89
C ALA A 141 -8.46 -3.85 2.57
N GLY A 142 -7.83 -3.52 3.69
CA GLY A 142 -6.95 -4.42 4.42
C GLY A 142 -5.54 -4.59 3.84
N THR A 143 -5.18 -3.84 2.78
CA THR A 143 -3.79 -3.80 2.29
C THR A 143 -2.91 -3.04 3.29
N TRP A 144 -1.74 -3.58 3.58
CA TRP A 144 -0.75 -2.91 4.41
C TRP A 144 -0.01 -1.81 3.64
N PHE A 145 0.16 -0.66 4.29
CA PHE A 145 0.89 0.47 3.73
C PHE A 145 2.14 0.76 4.55
N ALA A 146 3.31 0.59 3.95
CA ALA A 146 4.57 1.00 4.55
C ALA A 146 4.69 2.53 4.52
N VAL A 147 4.81 3.13 5.70
CA VAL A 147 4.85 4.59 5.87
C VAL A 147 6.18 5.01 6.44
N THR A 148 6.81 6.02 5.82
CA THR A 148 7.94 6.76 6.38
C THR A 148 7.66 8.25 6.27
N ALA A 149 7.82 8.96 7.38
CA ALA A 149 7.62 10.41 7.44
C ALA A 149 8.41 11.01 8.61
N PRO A 150 8.74 12.31 8.58
CA PRO A 150 9.22 13.02 9.78
C PRO A 150 8.21 12.88 10.92
N ALA A 151 8.71 12.70 12.15
CA ALA A 151 7.87 12.44 13.33
C ALA A 151 6.67 13.39 13.51
N PRO A 152 6.79 14.73 13.30
CA PRO A 152 5.65 15.63 13.47
C PRO A 152 4.51 15.42 12.48
N VAL A 153 4.79 14.84 11.30
CA VAL A 153 3.81 14.65 10.22
C VAL A 153 3.49 13.17 9.94
N LEU A 154 4.09 12.25 10.69
CA LEU A 154 3.80 10.83 10.61
C LEU A 154 2.29 10.51 10.76
N PRO A 155 1.55 11.13 11.69
CA PRO A 155 0.10 10.92 11.79
C PRO A 155 -0.67 11.28 10.51
N ILE A 156 -0.19 12.28 9.75
CA ILE A 156 -0.81 12.66 8.45
C ILE A 156 -0.61 11.54 7.44
N ALA A 157 0.61 10.99 7.35
CA ALA A 157 0.91 9.90 6.43
C ALA A 157 0.13 8.62 6.76
N GLN A 158 -0.03 8.30 8.06
CA GLN A 158 -0.85 7.19 8.52
C GLN A 158 -2.35 7.41 8.21
N ALA A 159 -2.86 8.61 8.43
CA ALA A 159 -4.24 8.95 8.10
C ALA A 159 -4.52 8.82 6.59
N LEU A 160 -3.61 9.27 5.73
CA LEU A 160 -3.73 9.09 4.28
C LEU A 160 -3.76 7.62 3.87
N ALA A 161 -2.97 6.74 4.50
CA ALA A 161 -3.01 5.30 4.25
C ALA A 161 -4.38 4.71 4.61
N VAL A 162 -4.94 5.09 5.76
CA VAL A 162 -6.29 4.68 6.20
C VAL A 162 -7.36 5.21 5.25
N GLU A 163 -7.27 6.46 4.83
CA GLU A 163 -8.20 7.08 3.88
C GLU A 163 -8.17 6.40 2.50
N MET A 164 -7.03 5.84 2.10
CA MET A 164 -6.91 4.99 0.90
C MET A 164 -7.45 3.57 1.11
N GLY A 165 -7.90 3.21 2.32
CA GLY A 165 -8.52 1.93 2.64
C GLY A 165 -7.59 0.88 3.24
N GLY A 166 -6.33 1.21 3.53
CA GLY A 166 -5.35 0.26 4.04
C GLY A 166 -4.94 0.47 5.49
N GLU A 167 -4.04 -0.38 5.96
CA GLU A 167 -3.51 -0.39 7.31
C GLU A 167 -2.07 0.10 7.33
N PRO A 168 -1.75 1.23 7.98
CA PRO A 168 -0.40 1.78 8.00
C PRO A 168 0.50 1.04 8.99
N PHE A 169 1.74 0.75 8.58
CA PHE A 169 2.84 0.41 9.46
C PHE A 169 4.06 1.26 9.15
N VAL A 170 4.87 1.52 10.16
CA VAL A 170 6.03 2.41 10.02
C VAL A 170 7.26 1.61 9.61
N VAL A 171 7.93 2.07 8.56
CA VAL A 171 9.25 1.60 8.13
C VAL A 171 10.23 2.75 8.32
N ALA A 172 11.33 2.52 9.02
CA ALA A 172 12.36 3.54 9.20
C ALA A 172 13.05 3.85 7.85
N GLU A 173 13.59 5.06 7.72
CA GLU A 173 14.29 5.50 6.51
C GLU A 173 15.39 4.50 6.11
N ALA A 174 16.20 4.08 7.08
CA ALA A 174 17.32 3.15 6.88
C ALA A 174 16.88 1.75 6.42
N ASP A 175 15.64 1.36 6.72
CA ASP A 175 15.12 0.01 6.46
C ASP A 175 14.36 -0.10 5.12
N ARG A 176 14.17 1.02 4.42
CA ARG A 176 13.42 1.04 3.15
C ARG A 176 14.02 0.13 2.08
N GLY A 177 15.36 0.04 2.02
CA GLY A 177 16.04 -0.88 1.11
C GLY A 177 15.70 -2.34 1.40
N ALA A 178 15.84 -2.76 2.66
CA ALA A 178 15.53 -4.13 3.08
C ALA A 178 14.03 -4.46 2.90
N TYR A 179 13.14 -3.50 3.18
CA TYR A 179 11.72 -3.65 2.92
C TYR A 179 11.44 -3.90 1.45
N ALA A 180 12.02 -3.10 0.55
CA ALA A 180 11.83 -3.27 -0.90
C ALA A 180 12.36 -4.62 -1.38
N ASP A 181 13.53 -5.04 -0.91
CA ASP A 181 14.12 -6.33 -1.26
C ASP A 181 13.23 -7.50 -0.79
N ALA A 182 12.60 -7.39 0.36
CA ALA A 182 11.62 -8.39 0.83
C ALA A 182 10.38 -8.46 -0.06
N ILE A 183 9.81 -7.32 -0.45
CA ILE A 183 8.65 -7.25 -1.36
C ILE A 183 9.02 -7.81 -2.74
N ASP A 184 10.13 -7.39 -3.31
CA ASP A 184 10.61 -7.86 -4.61
C ASP A 184 10.89 -9.36 -4.59
N THR A 185 11.46 -9.88 -3.50
CA THR A 185 11.68 -11.32 -3.29
C THR A 185 10.36 -12.07 -3.31
N ALA A 186 9.38 -11.62 -2.52
CA ALA A 186 8.08 -12.29 -2.45
C ALA A 186 7.38 -12.34 -3.81
N VAL A 187 7.40 -11.25 -4.58
CA VAL A 187 6.73 -11.17 -5.88
C VAL A 187 7.49 -11.96 -6.96
N SER A 188 8.80 -11.71 -7.09
CA SER A 188 9.61 -12.26 -8.19
C SER A 188 9.78 -13.76 -8.07
N PHE A 189 10.09 -14.28 -6.88
CA PHE A 189 10.27 -15.73 -6.69
C PHE A 189 8.94 -16.49 -6.78
N SER A 190 7.85 -15.93 -6.25
CA SER A 190 6.53 -16.56 -6.40
C SER A 190 6.12 -16.70 -7.86
N THR A 191 6.35 -15.66 -8.67
CA THR A 191 6.07 -15.69 -10.10
C THR A 191 6.95 -16.72 -10.80
N ALA A 192 8.27 -16.68 -10.59
CA ALA A 192 9.23 -17.58 -11.24
C ALA A 192 8.94 -19.06 -10.93
N ILE A 193 8.61 -19.39 -9.68
CA ILE A 193 8.28 -20.77 -9.29
C ILE A 193 7.00 -21.25 -9.99
N VAL A 194 5.97 -20.40 -10.07
CA VAL A 194 4.72 -20.76 -10.75
C VAL A 194 4.95 -20.94 -12.24
N ASP A 195 5.69 -20.05 -12.90
CA ASP A 195 6.00 -20.14 -14.32
C ASP A 195 6.83 -21.39 -14.65
N GLN A 196 7.81 -21.73 -13.81
CA GLN A 196 8.61 -22.94 -13.97
C GLN A 196 7.73 -24.21 -13.83
N ALA A 197 6.89 -24.27 -12.81
CA ALA A 197 6.00 -25.42 -12.59
C ALA A 197 4.96 -25.57 -13.72
N ALA A 198 4.43 -24.46 -14.22
CA ALA A 198 3.51 -24.45 -15.36
C ALA A 198 4.20 -24.98 -16.63
N GLY A 199 5.42 -24.52 -16.92
CA GLY A 199 6.20 -25.02 -18.06
C GLY A 199 6.49 -26.52 -17.99
N LEU A 200 6.76 -27.09 -16.81
CA LEU A 200 6.95 -28.54 -16.64
C LEU A 200 5.67 -29.32 -16.95
N LEU A 201 4.51 -28.85 -16.51
CA LEU A 201 3.23 -29.49 -16.81
C LEU A 201 2.87 -29.39 -18.30
N GLU A 202 3.10 -28.25 -18.91
CA GLU A 202 2.91 -28.03 -20.35
C GLU A 202 3.81 -28.94 -21.18
N GLY A 203 5.06 -29.15 -20.75
CA GLY A 203 6.02 -30.05 -21.38
C GLY A 203 5.60 -31.52 -21.44
N ILE A 204 4.74 -31.96 -20.53
CA ILE A 204 4.14 -33.30 -20.52
C ILE A 204 2.70 -33.31 -21.05
N GLY A 205 2.24 -32.22 -21.68
CA GLY A 205 0.95 -32.12 -22.36
C GLY A 205 -0.25 -31.86 -21.45
N VAL A 206 -0.04 -31.38 -20.22
CA VAL A 206 -1.17 -31.03 -19.32
C VAL A 206 -1.81 -29.72 -19.79
N PRO A 207 -3.08 -29.74 -20.20
CA PRO A 207 -3.76 -28.52 -20.60
C PRO A 207 -4.09 -27.66 -19.39
N ARG A 208 -4.02 -26.33 -19.53
CA ARG A 208 -4.39 -25.37 -18.46
C ARG A 208 -3.58 -25.56 -17.18
N ALA A 209 -2.26 -25.69 -17.30
CA ALA A 209 -1.32 -25.91 -16.20
C ALA A 209 -1.55 -24.98 -15.00
N GLY A 210 -1.80 -23.70 -15.24
CA GLY A 210 -2.13 -22.73 -14.18
C GLY A 210 -3.36 -23.10 -13.35
N SER A 211 -4.41 -23.66 -13.99
CA SER A 211 -5.61 -24.11 -13.25
C SER A 211 -5.33 -25.33 -12.37
N VAL A 212 -4.42 -26.21 -12.80
CA VAL A 212 -4.00 -27.37 -12.01
C VAL A 212 -3.15 -26.94 -10.81
N LEU A 213 -2.25 -25.98 -10.99
CA LEU A 213 -1.36 -25.49 -9.95
C LEU A 213 -2.05 -24.57 -8.94
N ALA A 214 -3.08 -23.83 -9.35
CA ALA A 214 -3.69 -22.76 -8.53
C ALA A 214 -4.08 -23.21 -7.11
N PRO A 215 -4.78 -24.33 -6.87
CA PRO A 215 -5.12 -24.76 -5.51
C PRO A 215 -3.90 -25.15 -4.69
N LEU A 216 -2.91 -25.82 -5.30
CA LEU A 216 -1.69 -26.29 -4.62
C LEU A 216 -0.83 -25.09 -4.18
N VAL A 217 -0.59 -24.16 -5.10
CA VAL A 217 0.23 -22.97 -4.84
C VAL A 217 -0.44 -22.10 -3.78
N ARG A 218 -1.75 -21.86 -3.89
CA ARG A 218 -2.51 -21.07 -2.92
C ARG A 218 -2.37 -21.64 -1.51
N THR A 219 -2.70 -22.92 -1.31
CA THR A 219 -2.62 -23.55 0.00
C THR A 219 -1.19 -23.56 0.55
N SER A 220 -0.19 -23.80 -0.31
CA SER A 220 1.21 -23.78 0.10
C SER A 220 1.65 -22.41 0.60
N VAL A 221 1.27 -21.34 -0.12
CA VAL A 221 1.57 -19.95 0.27
C VAL A 221 0.81 -19.55 1.53
N GLU A 222 -0.49 -19.87 1.63
CA GLU A 222 -1.30 -19.59 2.82
C GLU A 222 -0.71 -20.27 4.07
N ASN A 223 -0.31 -21.53 3.97
CA ASN A 223 0.35 -22.26 5.06
C ASN A 223 1.73 -21.67 5.42
N ALA A 224 2.45 -21.13 4.45
CA ALA A 224 3.72 -20.47 4.70
C ALA A 224 3.50 -19.14 5.46
N LEU A 225 2.57 -18.33 5.02
CA LEU A 225 2.22 -17.05 5.67
C LEU A 225 1.73 -17.26 7.10
N ALA A 226 0.86 -18.25 7.33
CA ALA A 226 0.33 -18.56 8.66
C ALA A 226 1.41 -18.95 9.69
N ARG A 227 2.58 -19.44 9.25
CA ARG A 227 3.70 -19.70 10.17
C ARG A 227 4.41 -18.42 10.65
N HIS A 228 4.29 -17.32 9.90
CA HIS A 228 4.91 -16.04 10.24
C HIS A 228 3.93 -15.06 10.90
N ASP A 229 2.64 -15.33 10.77
CA ASP A 229 1.57 -14.58 11.44
C ASP A 229 0.56 -15.55 12.07
N PRO A 230 0.92 -16.18 13.20
CA PRO A 230 0.13 -17.25 13.81
C PRO A 230 -1.23 -16.77 14.38
N GLY A 231 -1.61 -15.50 14.20
CA GLY A 231 -2.83 -14.96 14.79
C GLY A 231 -2.73 -14.82 16.32
N PRO A 232 -3.73 -14.25 17.00
CA PRO A 232 -3.75 -14.20 18.44
C PRO A 232 -3.77 -15.65 18.98
N THR A 233 -2.74 -16.03 19.74
CA THR A 233 -2.73 -17.28 20.49
C THR A 233 -3.95 -17.25 21.41
N VAL A 234 -4.94 -18.09 21.14
CA VAL A 234 -5.99 -18.37 22.11
C VAL A 234 -5.28 -19.09 23.24
N ASP A 235 -4.98 -18.35 24.29
CA ASP A 235 -4.45 -18.91 25.52
C ASP A 235 -5.51 -19.88 26.03
N GLY A 236 -5.30 -21.15 25.75
CA GLY A 236 -6.13 -22.24 26.26
C GLY A 236 -5.91 -22.31 27.77
N GLY A 237 -6.64 -21.48 28.50
CA GLY A 237 -6.73 -21.61 29.96
C GLY A 237 -7.17 -23.03 30.27
N ALA A 238 -6.21 -23.91 30.54
CA ALA A 238 -6.47 -25.18 31.18
C ALA A 238 -7.07 -24.87 32.56
N THR A 239 -8.39 -24.86 32.63
CA THR A 239 -9.11 -24.90 33.91
C THR A 239 -8.78 -26.24 34.51
N THR A 240 -7.80 -26.27 35.39
CA THR A 240 -7.55 -27.38 36.31
C THR A 240 -8.80 -27.47 37.20
N ILE A 241 -9.68 -28.41 36.89
CA ILE A 241 -10.74 -28.77 37.83
C ILE A 241 -10.03 -29.49 38.97
N ASP A 242 -9.78 -28.77 40.05
CA ASP A 242 -9.31 -29.27 41.33
C ASP A 242 -10.43 -30.16 41.86
N GLY A 243 -10.17 -31.48 41.81
CA GLY A 243 -11.06 -32.51 42.33
C GLY A 243 -11.04 -32.43 43.83
N ALA A 244 -12.13 -31.97 44.43
CA ALA A 244 -12.36 -32.02 45.86
C ALA A 244 -12.36 -33.49 46.35
N ASP A 245 -11.38 -33.81 47.13
CA ASP A 245 -11.34 -35.01 47.97
C ASP A 245 -12.56 -35.04 48.90
N ASP A 246 -13.47 -36.00 48.69
CA ASP A 246 -14.52 -36.33 49.65
C ASP A 246 -13.96 -37.44 50.58
N GLU A 247 -13.34 -37.02 51.64
CA GLU A 247 -12.89 -37.83 52.74
C GLU A 247 -14.10 -38.25 53.60
N ARG A 248 -14.62 -39.46 53.41
CA ARG A 248 -15.54 -40.11 54.31
C ARG A 248 -14.86 -41.24 55.09
N ALA A 249 -14.61 -40.90 56.35
CA ALA A 249 -14.16 -41.84 57.36
C ALA A 249 -15.15 -43.05 57.58
N PRO A 250 -14.65 -44.22 57.86
CA PRO A 250 -15.49 -45.36 58.27
C PRO A 250 -15.83 -45.29 59.74
N GLY A 251 -17.14 -45.22 60.02
CA GLY A 251 -17.66 -45.47 61.33
C GLY A 251 -17.70 -46.95 61.65
N GLY A 252 -17.06 -47.29 62.77
CA GLY A 252 -17.10 -48.63 63.33
C GLY A 252 -18.41 -48.93 64.09
N SER A 253 -18.61 -50.15 64.36
CA SER A 253 -19.05 -50.79 65.63
C SER A 253 -19.73 -52.14 65.36
N ASP A 254 -19.18 -53.04 66.03
CA ASP A 254 -19.79 -53.97 67.00
C ASP A 254 -20.95 -54.87 66.50
N THR A 255 -20.71 -56.04 66.42
CA THR A 255 -20.89 -57.23 67.30
C THR A 255 -20.64 -58.49 66.56
#